data_4316a6d449573efd18c2c3169c211015
#
_entry.id   4316a6d449573efd18c2c3169c211015
#
_cell.length_a   1.000
_cell.length_b   1.000
_cell.length_c   1.000
_cell.angle_alpha   90.00
_cell.angle_beta   90.00
_cell.angle_gamma   90.00
#
_symmetry.space_group_name_H-M   'P 1'
#
loop_
_entity.id
_entity.type
_entity.pdbx_description
1 polymer ?
#
loop_
_entity_poly.entity_id
_entity_poly.type
_entity_poly.pdbx_seq_one_letter_code
_entity_poly.pdbx_strand_id
1 'polypeptide(L)'
;MEWFEALILGVLQGLTEYLPVSSSGHLAIGSALFGIQGEDNLTFTIAVHVATVLSTLVILWKEIGWIFRGLFKFEMNAETKYVINILVSMIPIGIVGVFFKDYVEEIFGSGLLIVGCMLLLTALLLAFSYYAKPRLKENISMKDAFIIGLAQACAVMPGLSRSGTTIATGLLLGDNKAKLAQFSFLMVIPPILGEALLDGMKSGKGAAAGTSDISVLSLIVGFLAAFISGCVACKWMINIVKKGKLIYFAIYCAIAGAVTIACTLM
;
A
#
# COMPACT_ATOMS: atom_id res chain seq x y z
N MET A 1 -11.28 17.65 11.71
CA MET A 1 -9.91 17.66 11.09
C MET A 1 -9.66 19.01 10.45
N GLU A 2 -8.60 19.68 10.89
CA GLU A 2 -8.16 20.96 10.33
C GLU A 2 -7.40 20.76 9.00
N TRP A 3 -7.35 21.81 8.17
CA TRP A 3 -6.73 21.71 6.83
C TRP A 3 -5.22 21.39 6.88
N PHE A 4 -4.51 21.85 7.91
CA PHE A 4 -3.08 21.59 8.07
C PHE A 4 -2.79 20.15 8.52
N GLU A 5 -3.68 19.57 9.35
CA GLU A 5 -3.63 18.14 9.72
C GLU A 5 -3.84 17.27 8.48
N ALA A 6 -4.83 17.61 7.66
CA ALA A 6 -5.09 16.96 6.39
C ALA A 6 -3.90 17.06 5.41
N LEU A 7 -3.24 18.22 5.35
CA LEU A 7 -2.02 18.41 4.56
C LEU A 7 -0.91 17.47 5.01
N ILE A 8 -0.62 17.42 6.31
CA ILE A 8 0.45 16.57 6.86
C ILE A 8 0.14 15.10 6.64
N LEU A 9 -1.07 14.65 6.96
CA LEU A 9 -1.48 13.26 6.77
C LEU A 9 -1.54 12.88 5.28
N GLY A 10 -1.96 13.79 4.41
CA GLY A 10 -1.94 13.59 2.96
C GLY A 10 -0.52 13.42 2.41
N VAL A 11 0.43 14.27 2.81
CA VAL A 11 1.84 14.11 2.45
C VAL A 11 2.39 12.80 3.01
N LEU A 12 2.09 12.47 4.25
CA LEU A 12 2.51 11.24 4.91
C LEU A 12 2.00 10.02 4.13
N GLN A 13 0.71 9.98 3.79
CA GLN A 13 0.13 8.91 2.98
C GLN A 13 0.82 8.79 1.62
N GLY A 14 0.93 9.88 0.86
CA GLY A 14 1.50 9.84 -0.48
C GLY A 14 2.96 9.36 -0.49
N LEU A 15 3.75 9.73 0.51
CA LEU A 15 5.13 9.24 0.65
C LEU A 15 5.15 7.76 1.06
N THR A 16 4.44 7.39 2.12
CA THR A 16 4.57 6.08 2.75
C THR A 16 3.84 4.96 2.01
N GLU A 17 2.91 5.28 1.09
CA GLU A 17 2.23 4.28 0.27
C GLU A 17 3.20 3.50 -0.64
N TYR A 18 4.16 4.20 -1.23
CA TYR A 18 5.14 3.60 -2.13
C TYR A 18 6.42 3.17 -1.42
N LEU A 19 6.80 3.93 -0.38
CA LEU A 19 7.94 3.57 0.44
C LEU A 19 7.60 2.31 1.26
N PRO A 20 8.53 1.38 1.42
CA PRO A 20 8.26 0.12 2.11
C PRO A 20 8.26 0.30 3.64
N VAL A 21 7.43 1.24 4.15
CA VAL A 21 7.41 1.66 5.57
C VAL A 21 6.02 1.60 6.21
N SER A 22 5.01 1.12 5.47
CA SER A 22 3.60 1.01 5.91
C SER A 22 2.86 2.34 6.04
N SER A 23 2.09 2.70 5.01
CA SER A 23 1.21 3.88 5.02
C SER A 23 0.14 3.79 6.10
N SER A 24 -0.53 2.63 6.22
CA SER A 24 -1.56 2.40 7.25
C SER A 24 -1.03 2.58 8.67
N GLY A 25 0.19 2.07 8.94
CA GLY A 25 0.85 2.27 10.23
C GLY A 25 1.16 3.74 10.52
N HIS A 26 1.68 4.45 9.53
CA HIS A 26 2.01 5.87 9.68
C HIS A 26 0.77 6.75 9.78
N LEU A 27 -0.31 6.44 9.04
CA LEU A 27 -1.58 7.14 9.21
C LEU A 27 -2.18 6.89 10.59
N ALA A 28 -2.14 5.65 11.10
CA ALA A 28 -2.62 5.34 12.44
C ALA A 28 -1.86 6.12 13.52
N ILE A 29 -0.52 6.18 13.43
CA ILE A 29 0.31 6.96 14.34
C ILE A 29 0.00 8.47 14.20
N GLY A 30 -0.06 8.98 12.97
CA GLY A 30 -0.34 10.40 12.70
C GLY A 30 -1.74 10.81 13.16
N SER A 31 -2.76 10.00 12.91
CA SER A 31 -4.12 10.24 13.39
C SER A 31 -4.21 10.23 14.92
N ALA A 32 -3.50 9.29 15.57
CA ALA A 32 -3.43 9.26 17.04
C ALA A 32 -2.76 10.51 17.62
N LEU A 33 -1.69 11.00 16.99
CA LEU A 33 -1.00 12.23 17.43
C LEU A 33 -1.88 13.50 17.31
N PHE A 34 -2.74 13.55 16.30
CA PHE A 34 -3.70 14.65 16.11
C PHE A 34 -5.04 14.42 16.83
N GLY A 35 -5.24 13.27 17.48
CA GLY A 35 -6.50 12.94 18.16
C GLY A 35 -7.67 12.69 17.22
N ILE A 36 -7.41 12.35 15.96
CA ILE A 36 -8.42 12.11 14.92
C ILE A 36 -8.91 10.68 15.04
N GLN A 37 -10.22 10.50 15.24
CA GLN A 37 -10.86 9.19 15.43
C GLN A 37 -12.20 9.11 14.69
N GLY A 38 -12.75 7.88 14.56
CA GLY A 38 -14.09 7.63 14.07
C GLY A 38 -14.25 7.74 12.54
N GLU A 39 -15.47 8.13 12.13
CA GLU A 39 -15.87 8.18 10.71
C GLU A 39 -15.06 9.21 9.89
N ASP A 40 -14.63 10.28 10.52
CA ASP A 40 -13.77 11.31 9.91
C ASP A 40 -12.44 10.70 9.43
N ASN A 41 -11.82 9.86 10.26
CA ASN A 41 -10.58 9.19 9.91
C ASN A 41 -10.77 8.23 8.72
N LEU A 42 -11.89 7.49 8.69
CA LEU A 42 -12.20 6.55 7.60
C LEU A 42 -12.40 7.29 6.26
N THR A 43 -13.26 8.32 6.24
CA THR A 43 -13.53 9.12 5.03
C THR A 43 -12.26 9.75 4.46
N PHE A 44 -11.43 10.33 5.33
CA PHE A 44 -10.15 10.90 4.94
C PHE A 44 -9.20 9.83 4.39
N THR A 45 -9.07 8.70 5.08
CA THR A 45 -8.21 7.59 4.67
C THR A 45 -8.57 7.07 3.28
N ILE A 46 -9.85 6.88 2.99
CA ILE A 46 -10.32 6.47 1.66
C ILE A 46 -9.91 7.51 0.61
N ALA A 47 -10.14 8.79 0.88
CA ALA A 47 -9.82 9.87 -0.05
C ALA A 47 -8.33 9.91 -0.40
N VAL A 48 -7.42 9.80 0.59
CA VAL A 48 -5.98 9.85 0.34
C VAL A 48 -5.45 8.56 -0.30
N HIS A 49 -6.07 7.39 -0.07
CA HIS A 49 -5.75 6.16 -0.80
C HIS A 49 -6.17 6.24 -2.28
N VAL A 50 -7.35 6.79 -2.58
CA VAL A 50 -7.77 7.04 -3.97
C VAL A 50 -6.80 8.01 -4.65
N ALA A 51 -6.35 9.05 -3.95
CA ALA A 51 -5.35 10.00 -4.47
C ALA A 51 -4.03 9.29 -4.85
N THR A 52 -3.55 8.36 -4.02
CA THR A 52 -2.35 7.57 -4.33
C THR A 52 -2.56 6.58 -5.49
N VAL A 53 -3.75 5.98 -5.62
CA VAL A 53 -4.08 5.20 -6.82
C VAL A 53 -3.98 6.06 -8.08
N LEU A 54 -4.54 7.27 -8.07
CA LEU A 54 -4.42 8.20 -9.21
C LEU A 54 -2.96 8.56 -9.50
N SER A 55 -2.13 8.77 -8.47
CA SER A 55 -0.69 9.01 -8.67
C SER A 55 0.02 7.81 -9.31
N THR A 56 -0.38 6.57 -8.97
CA THR A 56 0.12 5.35 -9.64
C THR A 56 -0.28 5.34 -11.12
N LEU A 57 -1.56 5.63 -11.42
CA LEU A 57 -2.04 5.66 -12.81
C LEU A 57 -1.28 6.70 -13.65
N VAL A 58 -1.00 7.87 -13.08
CA VAL A 58 -0.24 8.93 -13.75
C VAL A 58 1.22 8.54 -13.97
N ILE A 59 1.89 8.00 -12.96
CA ILE A 59 3.32 7.67 -13.06
C ILE A 59 3.55 6.44 -13.94
N LEU A 60 2.68 5.43 -13.86
CA LEU A 60 2.76 4.18 -14.62
C LEU A 60 1.86 4.18 -15.88
N TRP A 61 1.50 5.36 -16.40
CA TRP A 61 0.61 5.46 -17.56
C TRP A 61 1.12 4.75 -18.81
N LYS A 62 2.46 4.68 -18.97
CA LYS A 62 3.10 3.98 -20.10
C LYS A 62 2.95 2.47 -19.98
N GLU A 63 3.14 1.94 -18.79
CA GLU A 63 2.96 0.54 -18.45
C GLU A 63 1.49 0.12 -18.60
N ILE A 64 0.58 0.97 -18.13
CA ILE A 64 -0.87 0.76 -18.28
C ILE A 64 -1.26 0.82 -19.77
N GLY A 65 -0.74 1.77 -20.51
CA GLY A 65 -0.97 1.87 -21.97
C GLY A 65 -0.38 0.67 -22.73
N TRP A 66 0.75 0.11 -22.29
CA TRP A 66 1.32 -1.12 -22.82
C TRP A 66 0.39 -2.31 -22.55
N ILE A 67 -0.09 -2.47 -21.32
CA ILE A 67 -1.05 -3.52 -20.94
C ILE A 67 -2.30 -3.45 -21.84
N PHE A 68 -2.95 -2.30 -21.93
CA PHE A 68 -4.18 -2.16 -22.73
C PHE A 68 -3.96 -2.48 -24.21
N ARG A 69 -2.87 -1.98 -24.81
CA ARG A 69 -2.56 -2.28 -26.22
C ARG A 69 -2.35 -3.77 -26.49
N GLY A 70 -1.79 -4.50 -25.52
CA GLY A 70 -1.59 -5.94 -25.66
C GLY A 70 -2.87 -6.75 -25.44
N LEU A 71 -3.70 -6.36 -24.47
CA LEU A 71 -4.98 -7.02 -24.19
C LEU A 71 -5.95 -6.98 -25.39
N PHE A 72 -6.03 -5.84 -26.08
CA PHE A 72 -6.91 -5.69 -27.23
C PHE A 72 -6.48 -6.52 -28.47
N LYS A 73 -5.32 -7.16 -28.44
CA LYS A 73 -4.92 -8.12 -29.49
C LYS A 73 -5.56 -9.49 -29.31
N PHE A 74 -6.16 -9.76 -28.15
CA PHE A 74 -6.77 -11.05 -27.80
C PHE A 74 -5.84 -12.27 -28.00
N GLU A 75 -4.54 -12.06 -27.76
CA GLU A 75 -3.50 -13.09 -27.90
C GLU A 75 -2.85 -13.36 -26.54
N MET A 76 -2.24 -14.55 -26.37
CA MET A 76 -1.47 -14.89 -25.17
C MET A 76 -0.06 -14.28 -25.25
N ASN A 77 0.01 -12.97 -25.32
CA ASN A 77 1.24 -12.18 -25.37
C ASN A 77 1.81 -11.88 -23.96
N ALA A 78 2.87 -11.09 -23.89
CA ALA A 78 3.52 -10.72 -22.63
C ALA A 78 2.60 -9.89 -21.72
N GLU A 79 1.81 -9.00 -22.31
CA GLU A 79 0.85 -8.14 -21.64
C GLU A 79 -0.27 -8.95 -20.98
N THR A 80 -0.85 -9.90 -21.74
CA THR A 80 -1.90 -10.78 -21.22
C THR A 80 -1.38 -11.63 -20.06
N LYS A 81 -0.16 -12.20 -20.19
CA LYS A 81 0.49 -12.93 -19.09
C LYS A 81 0.72 -12.05 -17.86
N TYR A 82 1.10 -10.79 -18.07
CA TYR A 82 1.30 -9.84 -16.98
C TYR A 82 -0.01 -9.56 -16.22
N VAL A 83 -1.12 -9.37 -16.93
CA VAL A 83 -2.45 -9.20 -16.34
C VAL A 83 -2.90 -10.45 -15.60
N ILE A 84 -2.70 -11.63 -16.19
CA ILE A 84 -2.99 -12.90 -15.52
C ILE A 84 -2.20 -13.01 -14.20
N ASN A 85 -0.93 -12.62 -14.18
CA ASN A 85 -0.13 -12.62 -12.96
C ASN A 85 -0.68 -11.65 -11.91
N ILE A 86 -1.15 -10.45 -12.32
CA ILE A 86 -1.85 -9.53 -11.41
C ILE A 86 -3.11 -10.20 -10.85
N LEU A 87 -3.96 -10.78 -11.68
CA LEU A 87 -5.19 -11.44 -11.25
C LEU A 87 -4.91 -12.62 -10.31
N VAL A 88 -3.91 -13.45 -10.62
CA VAL A 88 -3.48 -14.56 -9.76
C VAL A 88 -2.99 -14.04 -8.40
N SER A 89 -2.24 -12.95 -8.37
CA SER A 89 -1.77 -12.33 -7.12
C SER A 89 -2.90 -11.74 -6.27
N MET A 90 -4.08 -11.50 -6.86
CA MET A 90 -5.26 -11.00 -6.16
C MET A 90 -6.09 -12.07 -5.47
N ILE A 91 -5.93 -13.36 -5.87
CA ILE A 91 -6.71 -14.45 -5.27
C ILE A 91 -6.54 -14.50 -3.74
N PRO A 92 -5.31 -14.50 -3.17
CA PRO A 92 -5.15 -14.57 -1.72
C PRO A 92 -5.77 -13.37 -0.99
N ILE A 93 -5.55 -12.14 -1.48
CA ILE A 93 -6.11 -10.94 -0.84
C ILE A 93 -7.63 -10.87 -0.97
N GLY A 94 -8.18 -11.36 -2.09
CA GLY A 94 -9.62 -11.48 -2.28
C GLY A 94 -10.26 -12.45 -1.28
N ILE A 95 -9.61 -13.59 -0.99
CA ILE A 95 -10.05 -14.53 0.04
C ILE A 95 -10.06 -13.85 1.41
N VAL A 96 -8.99 -13.12 1.76
CA VAL A 96 -8.92 -12.39 3.04
C VAL A 96 -10.03 -11.34 3.12
N GLY A 97 -10.23 -10.54 2.07
CA GLY A 97 -11.25 -9.48 2.06
C GLY A 97 -12.69 -9.99 2.14
N VAL A 98 -12.96 -11.21 1.64
CA VAL A 98 -14.31 -11.79 1.66
C VAL A 98 -14.58 -12.57 2.94
N PHE A 99 -13.64 -13.38 3.40
CA PHE A 99 -13.88 -14.34 4.48
C PHE A 99 -13.32 -13.91 5.83
N PHE A 100 -12.38 -12.96 5.87
CA PHE A 100 -11.67 -12.56 7.09
C PHE A 100 -11.77 -11.07 7.38
N LYS A 101 -12.73 -10.37 6.76
CA LYS A 101 -12.88 -8.92 6.89
C LYS A 101 -13.05 -8.50 8.36
N ASP A 102 -13.93 -9.16 9.10
CA ASP A 102 -14.24 -8.83 10.50
C ASP A 102 -13.01 -8.98 11.40
N TYR A 103 -12.19 -10.03 11.18
CA TYR A 103 -10.91 -10.20 11.89
C TYR A 103 -9.90 -9.11 11.56
N VAL A 104 -9.87 -8.67 10.30
CA VAL A 104 -8.99 -7.56 9.88
C VAL A 104 -9.43 -6.27 10.58
N GLU A 105 -10.72 -5.94 10.60
CA GLU A 105 -11.27 -4.77 11.28
C GLU A 105 -10.96 -4.80 12.79
N GLU A 106 -11.10 -5.96 13.45
CA GLU A 106 -10.73 -6.15 14.86
C GLU A 106 -9.24 -5.88 15.12
N ILE A 107 -8.36 -6.38 14.24
CA ILE A 107 -6.92 -6.16 14.35
C ILE A 107 -6.56 -4.68 14.15
N PHE A 108 -7.23 -3.98 13.25
CA PHE A 108 -7.04 -2.53 13.09
C PHE A 108 -7.45 -1.75 14.35
N GLY A 109 -8.44 -2.24 15.09
CA GLY A 109 -8.89 -1.69 16.39
C GLY A 109 -7.97 -2.02 17.57
N SER A 110 -7.00 -2.93 17.44
CA SER A 110 -6.18 -3.43 18.56
C SER A 110 -5.03 -2.52 19.01
N GLY A 111 -4.92 -1.33 18.41
CA GLY A 111 -4.04 -0.26 18.88
C GLY A 111 -2.65 -0.25 18.30
N LEU A 112 -1.84 0.72 18.72
CA LEU A 112 -0.53 1.02 18.15
C LEU A 112 0.55 -0.03 18.46
N LEU A 113 0.37 -0.88 19.46
CA LEU A 113 1.32 -1.95 19.77
C LEU A 113 1.49 -2.92 18.60
N ILE A 114 0.38 -3.34 17.98
CA ILE A 114 0.43 -4.20 16.79
C ILE A 114 1.12 -3.48 15.62
N VAL A 115 0.82 -2.20 15.41
CA VAL A 115 1.49 -1.38 14.39
C VAL A 115 3.01 -1.41 14.57
N GLY A 116 3.48 -1.20 15.79
CA GLY A 116 4.91 -1.24 16.12
C GLY A 116 5.55 -2.61 15.84
N CYS A 117 4.89 -3.70 16.26
CA CYS A 117 5.36 -5.06 15.99
C CYS A 117 5.42 -5.36 14.48
N MET A 118 4.42 -4.94 13.73
CA MET A 118 4.37 -5.15 12.28
C MET A 118 5.39 -4.28 11.51
N LEU A 119 5.73 -3.09 12.02
CA LEU A 119 6.86 -2.30 11.51
C LEU A 119 8.20 -3.04 11.72
N LEU A 120 8.41 -3.67 12.87
CA LEU A 120 9.61 -4.50 13.10
C LEU A 120 9.65 -5.70 12.15
N LEU A 121 8.50 -6.35 11.90
CA LEU A 121 8.41 -7.44 10.93
C LEU A 121 8.73 -6.94 9.50
N THR A 122 8.24 -5.76 9.12
CA THR A 122 8.61 -5.10 7.85
C THR A 122 10.13 -4.89 7.77
N ALA A 123 10.75 -4.40 8.85
CA ALA A 123 12.20 -4.20 8.92
C ALA A 123 12.97 -5.51 8.68
N LEU A 124 12.55 -6.61 9.31
CA LEU A 124 13.15 -7.93 9.13
C LEU A 124 13.01 -8.41 7.67
N LEU A 125 11.82 -8.32 7.07
CA LEU A 125 11.60 -8.74 5.70
C LEU A 125 12.47 -7.96 4.71
N LEU A 126 12.57 -6.64 4.88
CA LEU A 126 13.43 -5.79 4.05
C LEU A 126 14.90 -6.11 4.23
N ALA A 127 15.36 -6.35 5.46
CA ALA A 127 16.74 -6.74 5.74
C ALA A 127 17.06 -8.11 5.09
N PHE A 128 16.20 -9.11 5.26
CA PHE A 128 16.37 -10.40 4.60
C PHE A 128 16.45 -10.28 3.08
N SER A 129 15.57 -9.47 2.47
CA SER A 129 15.58 -9.25 1.02
C SER A 129 16.85 -8.55 0.52
N TYR A 130 17.47 -7.70 1.34
CA TYR A 130 18.71 -7.03 1.00
C TYR A 130 19.90 -7.99 0.96
N TYR A 131 20.00 -8.91 1.94
CA TYR A 131 21.07 -9.91 2.02
C TYR A 131 20.83 -11.14 1.13
N ALA A 132 19.64 -11.28 0.54
CA ALA A 132 19.35 -12.40 -0.36
C ALA A 132 20.23 -12.33 -1.62
N LYS A 133 20.78 -13.50 -2.00
CA LYS A 133 21.54 -13.62 -3.23
C LYS A 133 20.61 -13.41 -4.43
N PRO A 134 20.93 -12.49 -5.35
CA PRO A 134 20.10 -12.25 -6.51
C PRO A 134 20.03 -13.52 -7.39
N ARG A 135 18.83 -14.01 -7.62
CA ARG A 135 18.54 -14.97 -8.68
C ARG A 135 17.92 -14.16 -9.81
N LEU A 136 18.54 -14.19 -10.99
CA LEU A 136 18.15 -13.30 -12.09
C LEU A 136 17.04 -13.96 -12.94
N LYS A 137 15.81 -13.90 -12.47
CA LYS A 137 14.65 -14.19 -13.31
C LYS A 137 14.28 -12.95 -14.11
N GLU A 138 14.13 -13.08 -15.42
CA GLU A 138 13.76 -11.95 -16.28
C GLU A 138 12.30 -11.52 -16.11
N ASN A 139 11.42 -12.46 -15.82
CA ASN A 139 9.97 -12.22 -15.71
C ASN A 139 9.41 -12.89 -14.46
N ILE A 140 8.40 -12.25 -13.88
CA ILE A 140 7.61 -12.80 -12.78
C ILE A 140 6.79 -13.97 -13.31
N SER A 141 6.96 -15.16 -12.74
CA SER A 141 6.15 -16.32 -13.09
C SER A 141 4.78 -16.29 -12.40
N MET A 142 3.82 -17.08 -12.88
CA MET A 142 2.52 -17.21 -12.24
C MET A 142 2.63 -17.73 -10.78
N LYS A 143 3.59 -18.64 -10.53
CA LYS A 143 3.87 -19.12 -9.16
C LYS A 143 4.41 -18.02 -8.27
N ASP A 144 5.36 -17.22 -8.79
CA ASP A 144 5.93 -16.10 -8.04
C ASP A 144 4.84 -15.04 -7.77
N ALA A 145 3.99 -14.74 -8.76
CA ALA A 145 2.86 -13.84 -8.61
C ALA A 145 1.88 -14.31 -7.51
N PHE A 146 1.58 -15.59 -7.44
CA PHE A 146 0.75 -16.15 -6.38
C PHE A 146 1.40 -16.03 -5.00
N ILE A 147 2.70 -16.33 -4.87
CA ILE A 147 3.45 -16.20 -3.61
C ILE A 147 3.53 -14.74 -3.17
N ILE A 148 3.77 -13.80 -4.12
CA ILE A 148 3.71 -12.36 -3.84
C ILE A 148 2.30 -11.95 -3.39
N GLY A 149 1.26 -12.54 -3.98
CA GLY A 149 -0.13 -12.36 -3.57
C GLY A 149 -0.43 -12.86 -2.15
N LEU A 150 0.13 -14.00 -1.74
CA LEU A 150 0.06 -14.47 -0.35
C LEU A 150 0.73 -13.48 0.61
N ALA A 151 1.90 -12.98 0.23
CA ALA A 151 2.60 -11.96 1.01
C ALA A 151 1.79 -10.66 1.11
N GLN A 152 1.10 -10.25 0.02
CA GLN A 152 0.16 -9.12 0.04
C GLN A 152 -1.01 -9.37 0.99
N ALA A 153 -1.57 -10.57 1.00
CA ALA A 153 -2.66 -10.93 1.90
C ALA A 153 -2.24 -10.86 3.38
N CYS A 154 -1.02 -11.28 3.72
CA CYS A 154 -0.46 -11.07 5.07
C CYS A 154 -0.28 -9.58 5.40
N ALA A 155 0.05 -8.76 4.39
CA ALA A 155 0.29 -7.33 4.55
C ALA A 155 -1.00 -6.48 4.68
N VAL A 156 -2.14 -7.09 4.88
CA VAL A 156 -3.38 -6.43 5.37
C VAL A 156 -3.20 -5.95 6.82
N MET A 157 -2.31 -6.58 7.60
CA MET A 157 -2.03 -6.19 8.98
C MET A 157 -1.52 -4.75 9.08
N PRO A 158 -2.11 -3.89 9.97
CA PRO A 158 -1.67 -2.52 10.14
C PRO A 158 -0.22 -2.45 10.64
N GLY A 159 0.61 -1.64 10.00
CA GLY A 159 2.05 -1.60 10.28
C GLY A 159 2.91 -2.51 9.40
N LEU A 160 2.34 -3.57 8.80
CA LEU A 160 3.05 -4.38 7.83
C LEU A 160 2.98 -3.72 6.45
N SER A 161 4.13 -3.28 5.96
CA SER A 161 4.19 -2.57 4.67
C SER A 161 3.82 -3.48 3.51
N ARG A 162 2.73 -3.18 2.80
CA ARG A 162 2.30 -3.93 1.62
C ARG A 162 3.35 -3.89 0.52
N SER A 163 3.81 -2.70 0.13
CA SER A 163 4.87 -2.53 -0.87
C SER A 163 6.19 -3.17 -0.40
N GLY A 164 6.54 -3.03 0.88
CA GLY A 164 7.71 -3.68 1.48
C GLY A 164 7.66 -5.19 1.38
N THR A 165 6.54 -5.79 1.79
CA THR A 165 6.36 -7.24 1.84
C THR A 165 6.33 -7.86 0.43
N THR A 166 5.59 -7.26 -0.52
CA THR A 166 5.51 -7.76 -1.90
C THR A 166 6.84 -7.64 -2.64
N ILE A 167 7.54 -6.50 -2.50
CA ILE A 167 8.85 -6.29 -3.11
C ILE A 167 9.89 -7.21 -2.46
N ALA A 168 9.93 -7.31 -1.13
CA ALA A 168 10.87 -8.21 -0.44
C ALA A 168 10.65 -9.67 -0.86
N THR A 169 9.41 -10.13 -0.93
CA THR A 169 9.07 -11.50 -1.36
C THR A 169 9.53 -11.78 -2.79
N GLY A 170 9.23 -10.89 -3.73
CA GLY A 170 9.67 -11.07 -5.12
C GLY A 170 11.20 -11.05 -5.26
N LEU A 171 11.92 -10.22 -4.48
CA LEU A 171 13.38 -10.23 -4.45
C LEU A 171 13.94 -11.56 -3.91
N LEU A 172 13.33 -12.12 -2.86
CA LEU A 172 13.68 -13.42 -2.30
C LEU A 172 13.45 -14.56 -3.29
N LEU A 173 12.40 -14.46 -4.11
CA LEU A 173 12.10 -15.38 -5.20
C LEU A 173 13.07 -15.23 -6.40
N GLY A 174 13.80 -14.11 -6.45
CA GLY A 174 14.80 -13.81 -7.47
C GLY A 174 14.26 -13.09 -8.69
N ASP A 175 13.11 -12.44 -8.57
CA ASP A 175 12.49 -11.68 -9.64
C ASP A 175 13.27 -10.39 -9.98
N ASN A 176 13.11 -9.92 -11.23
CA ASN A 176 13.77 -8.73 -11.71
C ASN A 176 13.34 -7.47 -10.92
N LYS A 177 14.31 -6.79 -10.29
CA LYS A 177 14.09 -5.62 -9.45
C LYS A 177 13.27 -4.51 -10.12
N ALA A 178 13.52 -4.25 -11.40
CA ALA A 178 12.86 -3.17 -12.14
C ALA A 178 11.39 -3.47 -12.42
N LYS A 179 11.09 -4.73 -12.81
CA LYS A 179 9.72 -5.18 -13.09
C LYS A 179 8.92 -5.40 -11.81
N LEU A 180 9.60 -5.81 -10.74
CA LEU A 180 8.96 -6.11 -9.46
C LEU A 180 8.33 -4.89 -8.79
N ALA A 181 9.02 -3.74 -8.79
CA ALA A 181 8.45 -2.51 -8.24
C ALA A 181 7.19 -2.07 -9.00
N GLN A 182 7.21 -2.13 -10.33
CA GLN A 182 6.05 -1.81 -11.16
C GLN A 182 4.90 -2.80 -10.92
N PHE A 183 5.21 -4.10 -10.87
CA PHE A 183 4.23 -5.14 -10.57
C PHE A 183 3.58 -4.93 -9.20
N SER A 184 4.39 -4.68 -8.15
CA SER A 184 3.90 -4.41 -6.80
C SER A 184 2.97 -3.20 -6.72
N PHE A 185 3.24 -2.13 -7.48
CA PHE A 185 2.40 -0.94 -7.49
C PHE A 185 1.13 -1.09 -8.36
N LEU A 186 1.19 -1.89 -9.42
CA LEU A 186 0.01 -2.14 -10.26
C LEU A 186 -0.95 -3.15 -9.63
N MET A 187 -0.41 -4.19 -8.96
CA MET A 187 -1.25 -5.22 -8.34
C MET A 187 -2.10 -4.70 -7.17
N VAL A 188 -1.75 -3.55 -6.60
CA VAL A 188 -2.47 -2.96 -5.47
C VAL A 188 -3.67 -2.10 -5.89
N ILE A 189 -3.71 -1.66 -7.14
CA ILE A 189 -4.78 -0.79 -7.66
C ILE A 189 -6.16 -1.42 -7.50
N PRO A 190 -6.41 -2.67 -7.97
CA PRO A 190 -7.74 -3.25 -7.85
C PRO A 190 -8.22 -3.47 -6.41
N PRO A 191 -7.40 -3.95 -5.43
CA PRO A 191 -7.83 -4.03 -4.04
C PRO A 191 -8.23 -2.68 -3.46
N ILE A 192 -7.42 -1.62 -3.65
CA ILE A 192 -7.74 -0.29 -3.12
C ILE A 192 -9.03 0.25 -3.76
N LEU A 193 -9.18 0.12 -5.08
CA LEU A 193 -10.40 0.56 -5.75
C LEU A 193 -11.61 -0.26 -5.31
N GLY A 194 -11.44 -1.57 -5.09
CA GLY A 194 -12.48 -2.45 -4.57
C GLY A 194 -12.94 -2.04 -3.17
N GLU A 195 -12.00 -1.76 -2.27
CA GLU A 195 -12.27 -1.25 -0.93
C GLU A 195 -13.00 0.09 -0.98
N ALA A 196 -12.47 1.07 -1.73
CA ALA A 196 -13.07 2.38 -1.88
C ALA A 196 -14.52 2.32 -2.46
N LEU A 197 -14.76 1.42 -3.41
CA LEU A 197 -16.10 1.20 -3.96
C LEU A 197 -17.05 0.57 -2.93
N LEU A 198 -16.61 -0.45 -2.18
CA LEU A 198 -17.42 -1.10 -1.16
C LEU A 198 -17.80 -0.14 -0.03
N ASP A 199 -16.85 0.66 0.42
CA ASP A 199 -17.07 1.64 1.49
C ASP A 199 -17.92 2.82 0.98
N GLY A 200 -17.69 3.28 -0.26
CA GLY A 200 -18.56 4.27 -0.91
C GLY A 200 -20.01 3.78 -1.07
N MET A 201 -20.22 2.50 -1.37
CA MET A 201 -21.57 1.91 -1.44
C MET A 201 -22.24 1.78 -0.06
N LYS A 202 -21.47 1.49 0.98
CA LYS A 202 -21.97 1.45 2.37
C LYS A 202 -22.35 2.86 2.85
N SER A 203 -21.48 3.83 2.64
CA SER A 203 -21.73 5.25 2.96
C SER A 203 -22.90 5.81 2.16
N GLY A 204 -23.04 5.46 0.87
CA GLY A 204 -24.18 5.89 0.04
C GLY A 204 -25.55 5.35 0.50
N LYS A 205 -25.59 4.19 1.18
CA LYS A 205 -26.80 3.64 1.80
C LYS A 205 -27.12 4.26 3.16
N GLY A 206 -26.11 4.85 3.82
CA GLY A 206 -26.22 5.57 5.10
C GLY A 206 -26.17 7.09 4.98
N ALA A 207 -25.94 7.65 3.78
CA ALA A 207 -25.73 9.09 3.53
C ALA A 207 -26.93 10.00 3.85
N ALA A 208 -28.02 9.44 4.39
CA ALA A 208 -29.10 10.24 5.00
C ALA A 208 -28.88 10.55 6.50
N ALA A 209 -27.80 10.04 7.16
CA ALA A 209 -27.66 10.12 8.60
C ALA A 209 -26.23 10.32 9.18
N GLY A 210 -25.19 10.45 8.38
CA GLY A 210 -23.82 10.61 8.90
C GLY A 210 -23.06 11.72 8.17
N THR A 211 -23.15 12.94 8.64
CA THR A 211 -22.27 14.04 8.21
C THR A 211 -20.90 13.83 8.86
N SER A 212 -19.91 13.39 8.08
CA SER A 212 -18.51 13.56 8.52
C SER A 212 -18.26 15.04 8.76
N ASP A 213 -17.77 15.41 9.93
CA ASP A 213 -17.45 16.82 10.29
C ASP A 213 -16.17 17.32 9.58
N ILE A 214 -15.66 16.56 8.60
CA ILE A 214 -14.50 16.99 7.82
C ILE A 214 -14.90 18.06 6.82
N SER A 215 -14.25 19.21 6.87
CA SER A 215 -14.47 20.26 5.89
C SER A 215 -14.06 19.79 4.49
N VAL A 216 -14.82 20.18 3.48
CA VAL A 216 -14.49 19.91 2.06
C VAL A 216 -13.09 20.42 1.71
N LEU A 217 -12.68 21.54 2.31
CA LEU A 217 -11.34 22.10 2.15
C LEU A 217 -10.26 21.12 2.64
N SER A 218 -10.43 20.56 3.85
CA SER A 218 -9.47 19.59 4.41
C SER A 218 -9.37 18.33 3.53
N LEU A 219 -10.48 17.79 3.00
CA LEU A 219 -10.47 16.67 2.07
C LEU A 219 -9.71 16.99 0.78
N ILE A 220 -9.97 18.16 0.17
CA ILE A 220 -9.27 18.59 -1.05
C ILE A 220 -7.77 18.77 -0.78
N VAL A 221 -7.39 19.42 0.30
CA VAL A 221 -5.98 19.66 0.68
C VAL A 221 -5.26 18.32 0.89
N GLY A 222 -5.85 17.42 1.69
CA GLY A 222 -5.27 16.10 1.94
C GLY A 222 -5.15 15.25 0.68
N PHE A 223 -6.19 15.24 -0.16
CA PHE A 223 -6.20 14.54 -1.44
C PHE A 223 -5.08 15.04 -2.38
N LEU A 224 -4.98 16.36 -2.58
CA LEU A 224 -3.94 16.94 -3.44
C LEU A 224 -2.54 16.71 -2.88
N ALA A 225 -2.37 16.82 -1.57
CA ALA A 225 -1.12 16.53 -0.90
C ALA A 225 -0.69 15.07 -1.11
N ALA A 226 -1.60 14.11 -0.92
CA ALA A 226 -1.35 12.69 -1.15
C ALA A 226 -1.07 12.38 -2.61
N PHE A 227 -1.80 13.00 -3.55
CA PHE A 227 -1.57 12.83 -4.97
C PHE A 227 -0.18 13.32 -5.41
N ILE A 228 0.18 14.55 -5.04
CA ILE A 228 1.46 15.16 -5.46
C ILE A 228 2.64 14.43 -4.82
N SER A 229 2.62 14.23 -3.51
CA SER A 229 3.68 13.50 -2.80
C SER A 229 3.77 12.04 -3.27
N GLY A 230 2.63 11.42 -3.59
CA GLY A 230 2.54 10.09 -4.17
C GLY A 230 3.20 9.98 -5.55
N CYS A 231 3.00 10.95 -6.44
CA CYS A 231 3.68 10.99 -7.73
C CYS A 231 5.21 11.03 -7.56
N VAL A 232 5.70 11.86 -6.64
CA VAL A 232 7.13 11.96 -6.35
C VAL A 232 7.67 10.65 -5.77
N ALA A 233 6.99 10.10 -4.75
CA ALA A 233 7.41 8.88 -4.06
C ALA A 233 7.39 7.65 -4.97
N CYS A 234 6.34 7.49 -5.79
CA CYS A 234 6.23 6.39 -6.75
C CYS A 234 7.42 6.36 -7.71
N LYS A 235 7.72 7.48 -8.35
CA LYS A 235 8.85 7.61 -9.28
C LYS A 235 10.19 7.37 -8.58
N TRP A 236 10.35 7.90 -7.38
CA TRP A 236 11.58 7.75 -6.59
C TRP A 236 11.79 6.30 -6.15
N MET A 237 10.72 5.65 -5.67
CA MET A 237 10.78 4.28 -5.17
C MET A 237 11.15 3.26 -6.26
N ILE A 238 10.63 3.40 -7.48
CA ILE A 238 11.03 2.56 -8.62
C ILE A 238 12.56 2.61 -8.82
N ASN A 239 13.15 3.79 -8.70
CA ASN A 239 14.60 3.96 -8.85
C ASN A 239 15.38 3.36 -7.67
N ILE A 240 14.84 3.44 -6.44
CA ILE A 240 15.49 2.87 -5.24
C ILE A 240 15.49 1.34 -5.32
N VAL A 241 14.38 0.73 -5.71
CA VAL A 241 14.30 -0.74 -5.86
C VAL A 241 15.28 -1.24 -6.92
N LYS A 242 15.36 -0.54 -8.06
CA LYS A 242 16.35 -0.85 -9.11
C LYS A 242 17.78 -0.85 -8.57
N LYS A 243 18.11 0.11 -7.69
CA LYS A 243 19.44 0.23 -7.06
C LYS A 243 19.65 -0.75 -5.89
N GLY A 244 18.63 -1.46 -5.44
CA GLY A 244 18.70 -2.41 -4.33
C GLY A 244 18.93 -1.78 -2.95
N LYS A 245 18.60 -0.51 -2.74
CA LYS A 245 18.88 0.25 -1.50
C LYS A 245 17.76 0.15 -0.48
N LEU A 246 17.18 -1.03 -0.28
CA LEU A 246 16.05 -1.23 0.65
C LEU A 246 16.45 -1.26 2.13
N ILE A 247 17.74 -1.44 2.43
CA ILE A 247 18.24 -1.52 3.81
C ILE A 247 17.96 -0.25 4.63
N TYR A 248 17.96 0.92 4.01
CA TYR A 248 17.66 2.17 4.70
C TYR A 248 16.24 2.20 5.25
N PHE A 249 15.29 1.60 4.53
CA PHE A 249 13.91 1.47 5.00
C PHE A 249 13.76 0.41 6.08
N ALA A 250 14.57 -0.65 6.04
CA ALA A 250 14.64 -1.62 7.13
C ALA A 250 15.06 -0.97 8.46
N ILE A 251 16.12 -0.15 8.41
CA ILE A 251 16.59 0.60 9.59
C ILE A 251 15.51 1.58 10.07
N TYR A 252 14.90 2.33 9.15
CA TYR A 252 13.81 3.24 9.49
C TYR A 252 12.64 2.51 10.17
N CYS A 253 12.15 1.41 9.60
CA CYS A 253 11.04 0.63 10.18
C CYS A 253 11.40 0.04 11.54
N ALA A 254 12.67 -0.37 11.74
CA ALA A 254 13.14 -0.86 13.03
C ALA A 254 13.07 0.24 14.11
N ILE A 255 13.53 1.44 13.78
CA ILE A 255 13.49 2.59 14.70
C ILE A 255 12.05 3.01 14.97
N ALA A 256 11.25 3.21 13.91
CA ALA A 256 9.85 3.62 14.03
C ALA A 256 9.02 2.61 14.84
N GLY A 257 9.21 1.29 14.56
CA GLY A 257 8.53 0.23 15.30
C GLY A 257 8.92 0.20 16.78
N ALA A 258 10.23 0.31 17.09
CA ALA A 258 10.71 0.34 18.47
C ALA A 258 10.18 1.57 19.23
N VAL A 259 10.19 2.74 18.61
CA VAL A 259 9.62 3.98 19.22
C VAL A 259 8.13 3.83 19.46
N THR A 260 7.38 3.33 18.47
CA THR A 260 5.92 3.11 18.60
C THR A 260 5.60 2.18 19.78
N ILE A 261 6.33 1.05 19.90
CA ILE A 261 6.14 0.11 21.01
C ILE A 261 6.49 0.79 22.34
N ALA A 262 7.61 1.49 22.42
CA ALA A 262 8.02 2.17 23.65
C ALA A 262 6.99 3.20 24.11
N CYS A 263 6.48 4.06 23.19
CA CYS A 263 5.43 5.05 23.50
C CYS A 263 4.08 4.43 23.88
N THR A 264 3.80 3.20 23.44
CA THR A 264 2.52 2.54 23.76
C THR A 264 2.58 1.83 25.13
N LEU A 265 3.77 1.44 25.58
CA LEU A 265 3.98 0.75 26.87
C LEU A 265 4.24 1.71 28.04
N MET A 266 4.52 2.99 27.79
CA MET A 266 4.66 4.05 28.79
C MET A 266 3.29 4.63 29.14
#